data_1c76084543058fc50a07b99b1cc10474
#
_entry.id   1c76084543058fc50a07b99b1cc10474
#
_cell.length_a   1.000
_cell.length_b   1.000
_cell.length_c   1.000
_cell.angle_alpha   90.00
_cell.angle_beta   90.00
_cell.angle_gamma   90.00
#
_symmetry.space_group_name_H-M   'P 1'
#
loop_
_entity.id
_entity.type
_entity.pdbx_description
1 polymer ?
#
loop_
_entity_poly.entity_id
_entity_poly.type
_entity_poly.pdbx_seq_one_letter_code
_entity_poly.pdbx_strand_id
1 'polypeptide(L)'
;KAIRRQRQMCIRDREISIMANKWVYTFKEGNMTMRNLLGGKGANLAEMTNLGLPVPQGFTITTEACTQYYEDGRQINDEIMGQIMEAITKMEGVTGKKFGDVENPLLVSVRSGARASMPGMMDTILNLGLNEDVVAVLSEKSGNPRWAWDCYRRFIQMYSDVVMEVGKKYFEQLIDKMKEEKGVHFDVELNADDLKTLANQFKAEYKSKIGADFPTDPKEQLIGAIKAVFRSWDNPRANVYRRDNDIPYSWGTAVNVQMMAFGNMGDDCGTGVAFTRDPATGEKKLMGEFLTNAQGEDVVAGVRTPMPIAQMEEKFPEAFKQFTDVCKILEDHYRDMQDMEFTVC
;
A
#
# COMPACT_ATOMS: atom_id res chain seq x y z
N LYS A 1 20.97 -31.10 -49.16
CA LYS A 1 21.53 -29.86 -48.51
C LYS A 1 20.47 -28.81 -48.26
N ALA A 2 19.47 -28.61 -49.14
CA ALA A 2 18.38 -27.65 -48.95
C ALA A 2 17.41 -28.05 -47.79
N ILE A 3 17.07 -29.33 -47.67
CA ILE A 3 16.19 -29.87 -46.63
C ILE A 3 16.81 -29.74 -45.23
N ARG A 4 18.14 -29.86 -45.11
CA ARG A 4 18.85 -29.68 -43.84
C ARG A 4 18.89 -28.22 -43.39
N ARG A 5 18.97 -27.26 -44.33
CA ARG A 5 18.87 -25.80 -44.03
C ARG A 5 17.45 -25.40 -43.61
N GLN A 6 16.44 -25.97 -44.23
CA GLN A 6 15.05 -25.72 -43.86
C GLN A 6 14.68 -26.27 -42.45
N ARG A 7 15.23 -27.47 -42.09
CA ARG A 7 15.09 -27.99 -40.73
C ARG A 7 15.82 -27.17 -39.67
N GLN A 8 16.99 -26.62 -40.01
CA GLN A 8 17.72 -25.72 -39.11
C GLN A 8 17.06 -24.35 -38.98
N MET A 9 16.41 -23.81 -40.02
CA MET A 9 15.57 -22.61 -39.90
C MET A 9 14.34 -22.87 -39.04
N CYS A 10 13.62 -23.98 -39.20
CA CYS A 10 12.47 -24.32 -38.36
C CYS A 10 12.80 -24.59 -36.88
N ILE A 11 14.05 -25.00 -36.60
CA ILE A 11 14.51 -25.17 -35.21
C ILE A 11 14.95 -23.82 -34.62
N ARG A 12 15.55 -22.91 -35.42
CA ARG A 12 15.86 -21.54 -35.00
C ARG A 12 14.59 -20.69 -34.78
N ASP A 13 13.55 -20.89 -35.56
CA ASP A 13 12.27 -20.19 -35.38
C ASP A 13 11.44 -20.76 -34.23
N ARG A 14 11.81 -21.91 -33.64
CA ARG A 14 11.24 -22.45 -32.38
C ARG A 14 11.99 -22.01 -31.12
N GLU A 15 13.14 -21.41 -31.26
CA GLU A 15 13.77 -20.56 -30.25
C GLU A 15 13.33 -19.09 -30.38
N ILE A 16 12.16 -18.82 -30.98
CA ILE A 16 11.42 -17.61 -30.67
C ILE A 16 11.10 -17.75 -29.20
N SER A 17 11.94 -17.14 -28.38
CA SER A 17 11.72 -16.76 -27.03
C SER A 17 10.19 -16.74 -26.79
N ILE A 18 9.68 -17.68 -26.02
CA ILE A 18 8.45 -17.43 -25.25
C ILE A 18 8.85 -16.19 -24.45
N MET A 19 8.49 -15.02 -24.93
CA MET A 19 8.67 -13.79 -24.16
C MET A 19 7.87 -14.04 -22.89
N ALA A 20 8.59 -14.34 -21.80
CA ALA A 20 7.97 -14.53 -20.52
C ALA A 20 7.03 -13.33 -20.29
N ASN A 21 5.79 -13.58 -19.95
CA ASN A 21 4.83 -12.51 -19.69
C ASN A 21 5.40 -11.63 -18.59
N LYS A 22 5.38 -10.32 -18.80
CA LYS A 22 5.82 -9.38 -17.78
C LYS A 22 4.64 -9.04 -16.86
N TRP A 23 4.64 -9.67 -15.70
CA TRP A 23 3.57 -9.55 -14.69
C TRP A 23 3.81 -8.43 -13.67
N VAL A 24 5.07 -7.99 -13.52
CA VAL A 24 5.47 -7.03 -12.50
C VAL A 24 6.28 -5.90 -13.12
N TYR A 25 5.94 -4.67 -12.77
CA TYR A 25 6.59 -3.45 -13.23
C TYR A 25 7.01 -2.61 -12.04
N THR A 26 8.30 -2.28 -11.93
CA THR A 26 8.72 -1.21 -11.00
C THR A 26 8.10 0.12 -11.45
N PHE A 27 7.96 1.09 -10.54
CA PHE A 27 7.39 2.40 -10.93
C PHE A 27 8.20 3.11 -12.02
N LYS A 28 9.51 2.84 -12.14
CA LYS A 28 10.35 3.37 -13.23
C LYS A 28 10.07 2.75 -14.59
N GLU A 29 9.50 1.57 -14.64
CA GLU A 29 9.21 0.83 -15.88
C GLU A 29 7.82 1.12 -16.45
N GLY A 30 6.92 1.72 -15.65
CA GLY A 30 5.57 2.07 -16.05
C GLY A 30 5.42 3.55 -16.44
N ASN A 31 4.23 3.91 -16.92
CA ASN A 31 3.81 5.28 -17.18
C ASN A 31 2.27 5.40 -17.22
N MET A 32 1.75 6.63 -17.33
CA MET A 32 0.30 6.90 -17.30
C MET A 32 -0.51 6.23 -18.42
N THR A 33 0.11 5.91 -19.57
CA THR A 33 -0.58 5.25 -20.69
C THR A 33 -0.88 3.79 -20.41
N MET A 34 -0.21 3.19 -19.42
CA MET A 34 -0.35 1.77 -19.05
C MET A 34 -1.48 1.53 -18.04
N ARG A 35 -2.45 2.44 -17.94
CA ARG A 35 -3.56 2.36 -16.97
C ARG A 35 -4.34 1.05 -17.04
N ASN A 36 -4.48 0.47 -18.23
CA ASN A 36 -5.16 -0.82 -18.38
C ASN A 36 -4.40 -1.98 -17.72
N LEU A 37 -3.09 -1.91 -17.69
CA LEU A 37 -2.20 -2.94 -17.16
C LEU A 37 -1.85 -2.70 -15.67
N LEU A 38 -1.53 -1.46 -15.32
CA LEU A 38 -1.05 -1.09 -13.98
C LEU A 38 -2.17 -0.58 -13.06
N GLY A 39 -3.40 -0.46 -13.58
CA GLY A 39 -4.49 0.22 -12.90
C GLY A 39 -4.27 1.73 -12.81
N GLY A 40 -5.26 2.47 -12.32
CA GLY A 40 -5.16 3.93 -12.20
C GLY A 40 -4.05 4.35 -11.23
N LYS A 41 -4.01 3.76 -10.04
CA LYS A 41 -3.03 4.11 -9.00
C LYS A 41 -1.60 3.74 -9.43
N GLY A 42 -1.38 2.54 -9.96
CA GLY A 42 -0.05 2.10 -10.41
C GLY A 42 0.51 2.94 -11.57
N ALA A 43 -0.32 3.27 -12.55
CA ALA A 43 0.07 4.12 -13.67
C ALA A 43 0.45 5.55 -13.22
N ASN A 44 -0.32 6.14 -12.28
CA ASN A 44 -0.02 7.47 -11.74
C ASN A 44 1.26 7.45 -10.86
N LEU A 45 1.47 6.42 -10.04
CA LEU A 45 2.72 6.27 -9.25
C LEU A 45 3.94 6.16 -10.16
N ALA A 46 3.82 5.41 -11.26
CA ALA A 46 4.89 5.29 -12.25
C ALA A 46 5.16 6.63 -12.95
N GLU A 47 4.12 7.34 -13.36
CA GLU A 47 4.25 8.66 -14.02
C GLU A 47 4.91 9.68 -13.09
N MET A 48 4.44 9.79 -11.84
CA MET A 48 5.05 10.69 -10.84
C MET A 48 6.51 10.33 -10.56
N THR A 49 6.85 9.05 -10.52
CA THR A 49 8.25 8.60 -10.36
C THR A 49 9.11 9.05 -11.53
N ASN A 50 8.61 8.96 -12.77
CA ASN A 50 9.32 9.39 -13.97
C ASN A 50 9.43 10.91 -14.09
N LEU A 51 8.50 11.66 -13.50
CA LEU A 51 8.60 13.12 -13.35
C LEU A 51 9.63 13.55 -12.28
N GLY A 52 10.23 12.60 -11.57
CA GLY A 52 11.22 12.88 -10.51
C GLY A 52 10.60 13.36 -9.20
N LEU A 53 9.30 13.14 -8.99
CA LEU A 53 8.63 13.50 -7.75
C LEU A 53 9.00 12.52 -6.60
N PRO A 54 8.88 12.94 -5.34
CA PRO A 54 9.28 12.15 -4.18
C PRO A 54 8.26 11.02 -3.87
N VAL A 55 8.13 10.08 -4.80
CA VAL A 55 7.27 8.89 -4.65
C VAL A 55 8.07 7.80 -3.95
N PRO A 56 7.58 7.23 -2.83
CA PRO A 56 8.22 6.08 -2.21
C PRO A 56 8.36 4.93 -3.21
N GLN A 57 9.51 4.26 -3.18
CA GLN A 57 9.82 3.18 -4.13
C GLN A 57 8.81 2.04 -4.06
N GLY A 58 8.55 1.41 -5.21
CA GLY A 58 7.61 0.32 -5.28
C GLY A 58 7.50 -0.28 -6.68
N PHE A 59 6.56 -1.21 -6.78
CA PHE A 59 6.22 -1.89 -8.03
C PHE A 59 4.73 -2.20 -8.10
N THR A 60 4.26 -2.47 -9.30
CA THR A 60 2.88 -2.86 -9.56
C THR A 60 2.84 -4.27 -10.15
N ILE A 61 2.04 -5.14 -9.55
CA ILE A 61 1.64 -6.43 -10.11
C ILE A 61 0.41 -6.17 -10.97
N THR A 62 0.43 -6.60 -12.22
CA THR A 62 -0.52 -6.20 -13.26
C THR A 62 -1.95 -6.71 -13.04
N THR A 63 -2.91 -6.07 -13.70
CA THR A 63 -4.29 -6.56 -13.77
C THR A 63 -4.38 -7.92 -14.44
N GLU A 64 -3.48 -8.22 -15.38
CA GLU A 64 -3.40 -9.52 -16.05
C GLU A 64 -2.95 -10.62 -15.09
N ALA A 65 -2.04 -10.32 -14.15
CA ALA A 65 -1.66 -11.25 -13.09
C ALA A 65 -2.85 -11.59 -12.17
N CYS A 66 -3.77 -10.65 -11.94
CA CYS A 66 -5.02 -10.91 -11.23
C CYS A 66 -5.91 -11.88 -12.01
N THR A 67 -6.07 -11.69 -13.31
CA THR A 67 -6.84 -12.60 -14.17
C THR A 67 -6.22 -13.99 -14.16
N GLN A 68 -4.89 -14.08 -14.32
CA GLN A 68 -4.16 -15.35 -14.26
C GLN A 68 -4.32 -16.05 -12.89
N TYR A 69 -4.31 -15.29 -11.78
CA TYR A 69 -4.56 -15.84 -10.46
C TYR A 69 -5.92 -16.54 -10.35
N TYR A 70 -6.97 -15.99 -10.97
CA TYR A 70 -8.28 -16.65 -11.00
C TYR A 70 -8.32 -17.86 -11.92
N GLU A 71 -7.65 -17.78 -13.08
CA GLU A 71 -7.53 -18.90 -14.03
C GLU A 71 -6.76 -20.09 -13.43
N ASP A 72 -5.73 -19.80 -12.64
CA ASP A 72 -4.92 -20.78 -11.89
C ASP A 72 -5.61 -21.26 -10.58
N GLY A 73 -6.93 -21.10 -10.45
CA GLY A 73 -7.70 -21.57 -9.29
C GLY A 73 -7.38 -20.81 -7.99
N ARG A 74 -7.18 -19.50 -8.09
CA ARG A 74 -6.79 -18.58 -6.98
C ARG A 74 -5.41 -18.90 -6.40
N GLN A 75 -4.46 -19.23 -7.28
CA GLN A 75 -3.06 -19.43 -6.93
C GLN A 75 -2.16 -18.47 -7.71
N ILE A 76 -1.11 -17.99 -7.06
CA ILE A 76 -0.03 -17.24 -7.71
C ILE A 76 0.95 -18.28 -8.24
N ASN A 77 1.14 -18.36 -9.56
CA ASN A 77 2.06 -19.30 -10.17
C ASN A 77 3.52 -18.90 -9.96
N ASP A 78 4.44 -19.83 -10.24
CA ASP A 78 5.87 -19.65 -9.99
C ASP A 78 6.48 -18.49 -10.80
N GLU A 79 5.97 -18.22 -12.01
CA GLU A 79 6.46 -17.12 -12.85
C GLU A 79 6.12 -15.76 -12.23
N ILE A 80 4.88 -15.56 -11.82
CA ILE A 80 4.43 -14.33 -11.13
C ILE A 80 5.18 -14.19 -9.80
N MET A 81 5.31 -15.28 -9.05
CA MET A 81 6.05 -15.31 -7.78
C MET A 81 7.51 -14.90 -7.96
N GLY A 82 8.18 -15.46 -8.97
CA GLY A 82 9.57 -15.12 -9.28
C GLY A 82 9.75 -13.63 -9.58
N GLN A 83 8.86 -13.05 -10.39
CA GLN A 83 8.90 -11.61 -10.72
C GLN A 83 8.60 -10.71 -9.50
N ILE A 84 7.70 -11.12 -8.59
CA ILE A 84 7.46 -10.41 -7.34
C ILE A 84 8.74 -10.36 -6.50
N MET A 85 9.41 -11.50 -6.33
CA MET A 85 10.64 -11.57 -5.53
C MET A 85 11.80 -10.81 -6.16
N GLU A 86 11.90 -10.81 -7.49
CA GLU A 86 12.86 -9.99 -8.22
C GLU A 86 12.59 -8.48 -8.02
N ALA A 87 11.32 -8.07 -8.04
CA ALA A 87 10.93 -6.68 -7.81
C ALA A 87 11.24 -6.22 -6.38
N ILE A 88 11.03 -7.09 -5.37
CA ILE A 88 11.48 -6.83 -3.98
C ILE A 88 12.99 -6.62 -3.95
N THR A 89 13.77 -7.49 -4.58
CA THR A 89 15.25 -7.36 -4.62
C THR A 89 15.70 -6.05 -5.28
N LYS A 90 15.04 -5.63 -6.38
CA LYS A 90 15.30 -4.33 -7.02
C LYS A 90 14.98 -3.17 -6.08
N MET A 91 13.87 -3.26 -5.37
CA MET A 91 13.44 -2.25 -4.40
C MET A 91 14.41 -2.14 -3.22
N GLU A 92 14.91 -3.27 -2.70
CA GLU A 92 15.97 -3.33 -1.69
C GLU A 92 17.25 -2.63 -2.17
N GLY A 93 17.67 -2.90 -3.41
CA GLY A 93 18.85 -2.28 -4.01
C GLY A 93 18.75 -0.75 -4.14
N VAL A 94 17.56 -0.23 -4.42
CA VAL A 94 17.34 1.22 -4.57
C VAL A 94 17.21 1.91 -3.21
N THR A 95 16.54 1.26 -2.24
CA THR A 95 16.25 1.86 -0.92
C THR A 95 17.40 1.66 0.08
N GLY A 96 18.29 0.71 -0.16
CA GLY A 96 19.30 0.27 0.79
C GLY A 96 18.75 -0.45 2.02
N LYS A 97 17.43 -0.73 2.03
CA LYS A 97 16.73 -1.48 3.08
C LYS A 97 16.44 -2.88 2.61
N LYS A 98 16.22 -3.82 3.54
CA LYS A 98 15.92 -5.21 3.20
C LYS A 98 14.58 -5.66 3.78
N PHE A 99 13.80 -6.34 2.97
CA PHE A 99 12.52 -6.91 3.38
C PHE A 99 12.75 -8.16 4.26
N GLY A 100 12.31 -8.06 5.53
CA GLY A 100 12.54 -9.10 6.53
C GLY A 100 13.90 -9.06 7.23
N ASP A 101 14.70 -8.05 6.97
CA ASP A 101 15.93 -7.80 7.74
C ASP A 101 15.60 -7.14 9.08
N VAL A 102 16.28 -7.58 10.10
CA VAL A 102 16.14 -7.02 11.46
C VAL A 102 16.94 -5.72 11.59
N GLU A 103 18.11 -5.62 10.95
CA GLU A 103 18.99 -4.45 11.12
C GLU A 103 18.50 -3.21 10.35
N ASN A 104 18.05 -3.38 9.10
CA ASN A 104 17.57 -2.28 8.27
C ASN A 104 16.30 -2.66 7.52
N PRO A 105 15.16 -2.77 8.22
CA PRO A 105 13.94 -3.33 7.68
C PRO A 105 13.31 -2.44 6.61
N LEU A 106 12.94 -3.05 5.49
CA LEU A 106 12.03 -2.49 4.51
C LEU A 106 10.60 -2.86 4.91
N LEU A 107 9.78 -1.88 5.20
CA LEU A 107 8.35 -2.07 5.40
C LEU A 107 7.58 -1.63 4.17
N VAL A 108 6.53 -2.38 3.80
CA VAL A 108 5.76 -2.09 2.61
C VAL A 108 4.26 -2.07 2.88
N SER A 109 3.54 -1.36 2.02
CA SER A 109 2.09 -1.45 1.88
C SER A 109 1.74 -2.28 0.66
N VAL A 110 0.60 -2.96 0.71
CA VAL A 110 -0.01 -3.68 -0.41
C VAL A 110 -1.39 -3.10 -0.63
N ARG A 111 -1.59 -2.50 -1.81
CA ARG A 111 -2.81 -1.74 -2.13
C ARG A 111 -3.38 -2.19 -3.46
N SER A 112 -4.70 -2.21 -3.58
CA SER A 112 -5.39 -2.41 -4.85
C SER A 112 -5.18 -1.23 -5.82
N GLY A 113 -5.26 -1.53 -7.12
CA GLY A 113 -5.15 -0.53 -8.17
C GLY A 113 -6.00 -0.93 -9.38
N ALA A 114 -7.32 -0.80 -9.28
CA ALA A 114 -8.21 -1.08 -10.42
C ALA A 114 -8.08 -0.01 -11.52
N ARG A 115 -8.47 -0.36 -12.77
CA ARG A 115 -8.50 0.57 -13.92
C ARG A 115 -9.45 1.73 -13.68
N ALA A 116 -10.62 1.45 -13.09
CA ALA A 116 -11.58 2.43 -12.62
C ALA A 116 -11.44 2.63 -11.11
N SER A 117 -11.66 3.84 -10.63
CA SER A 117 -11.69 4.11 -9.19
C SER A 117 -12.88 3.38 -8.56
N MET A 118 -12.63 2.66 -7.48
CA MET A 118 -13.63 1.91 -6.72
C MET A 118 -13.46 2.20 -5.21
N PRO A 119 -13.81 3.41 -4.75
CA PRO A 119 -13.54 3.86 -3.38
C PRO A 119 -14.21 2.95 -2.34
N GLY A 120 -13.44 2.48 -1.36
CA GLY A 120 -13.92 1.63 -0.28
C GLY A 120 -14.30 0.19 -0.67
N MET A 121 -14.15 -0.19 -1.96
CA MET A 121 -14.55 -1.51 -2.44
C MET A 121 -13.42 -2.54 -2.33
N MET A 122 -12.19 -2.09 -2.32
CA MET A 122 -10.98 -2.92 -2.39
C MET A 122 -10.13 -2.74 -1.13
N ASP A 123 -9.33 -3.75 -0.84
CA ASP A 123 -8.57 -3.80 0.40
C ASP A 123 -7.16 -3.20 0.28
N THR A 124 -6.63 -2.79 1.43
CA THR A 124 -5.27 -2.26 1.64
C THR A 124 -4.68 -2.90 2.89
N ILE A 125 -3.42 -3.27 2.85
CA ILE A 125 -2.66 -3.75 4.00
C ILE A 125 -1.40 -2.90 4.15
N LEU A 126 -1.18 -2.35 5.34
CA LEU A 126 -0.04 -1.51 5.67
C LEU A 126 0.94 -2.23 6.59
N ASN A 127 2.16 -1.73 6.66
CA ASN A 127 3.18 -2.16 7.62
C ASN A 127 3.63 -3.63 7.48
N LEU A 128 3.56 -4.22 6.27
CA LEU A 128 4.08 -5.57 6.05
C LEU A 128 5.60 -5.62 6.24
N GLY A 129 6.07 -6.71 6.79
CA GLY A 129 7.47 -6.92 7.16
C GLY A 129 7.70 -6.77 8.66
N LEU A 130 6.68 -6.38 9.44
CA LEU A 130 6.77 -6.31 10.90
C LEU A 130 6.64 -7.69 11.54
N ASN A 131 7.50 -7.91 12.50
CA ASN A 131 7.45 -8.93 13.54
C ASN A 131 8.06 -8.35 14.82
N GLU A 132 8.12 -9.12 15.91
CA GLU A 132 8.59 -8.60 17.20
C GLU A 132 10.05 -8.14 17.18
N ASP A 133 10.91 -8.85 16.43
CA ASP A 133 12.33 -8.49 16.32
C ASP A 133 12.51 -7.17 15.57
N VAL A 134 11.78 -7.00 14.48
CA VAL A 134 11.77 -5.74 13.68
C VAL A 134 11.21 -4.58 14.51
N VAL A 135 10.13 -4.81 15.28
CA VAL A 135 9.56 -3.77 16.16
C VAL A 135 10.55 -3.34 17.23
N ALA A 136 11.31 -4.28 17.83
CA ALA A 136 12.33 -3.96 18.81
C ALA A 136 13.43 -3.04 18.22
N VAL A 137 13.93 -3.38 17.03
CA VAL A 137 14.94 -2.57 16.34
C VAL A 137 14.39 -1.21 15.91
N LEU A 138 13.17 -1.14 15.39
CA LEU A 138 12.53 0.14 15.03
C LEU A 138 12.32 1.02 16.26
N SER A 139 11.94 0.43 17.39
CA SER A 139 11.80 1.14 18.67
C SER A 139 13.10 1.80 19.11
N GLU A 140 14.22 1.06 19.00
CA GLU A 140 15.55 1.55 19.36
C GLU A 140 16.03 2.64 18.38
N LYS A 141 15.98 2.35 17.08
CA LYS A 141 16.47 3.27 16.03
C LYS A 141 15.71 4.59 15.94
N SER A 142 14.40 4.54 16.10
CA SER A 142 13.56 5.75 16.07
C SER A 142 13.57 6.52 17.39
N GLY A 143 13.97 5.89 18.48
CA GLY A 143 13.78 6.43 19.83
C GLY A 143 12.29 6.56 20.22
N ASN A 144 11.38 5.97 19.42
CA ASN A 144 9.93 6.05 19.63
C ASN A 144 9.29 4.66 19.67
N PRO A 145 9.40 3.94 20.80
CA PRO A 145 8.82 2.62 20.95
C PRO A 145 7.28 2.63 20.82
N ARG A 146 6.64 3.73 21.20
CA ARG A 146 5.19 3.88 21.04
C ARG A 146 4.77 3.74 19.58
N TRP A 147 5.44 4.47 18.69
CA TRP A 147 5.19 4.42 17.25
C TRP A 147 5.39 3.00 16.68
N ALA A 148 6.49 2.35 17.03
CA ALA A 148 6.81 1.02 16.50
C ALA A 148 5.76 -0.02 16.93
N TRP A 149 5.31 0.01 18.20
CA TRP A 149 4.27 -0.89 18.69
C TRP A 149 2.89 -0.55 18.13
N ASP A 150 2.57 0.72 17.88
CA ASP A 150 1.32 1.10 17.22
C ASP A 150 1.28 0.61 15.77
N CYS A 151 2.37 0.74 15.02
CA CYS A 151 2.48 0.17 13.67
C CYS A 151 2.26 -1.34 13.67
N TYR A 152 2.82 -2.07 14.65
CA TYR A 152 2.66 -3.52 14.75
C TYR A 152 1.24 -3.91 15.13
N ARG A 153 0.65 -3.25 16.11
CA ARG A 153 -0.75 -3.45 16.50
C ARG A 153 -1.70 -3.24 15.30
N ARG A 154 -1.54 -2.14 14.56
CA ARG A 154 -2.32 -1.82 13.36
C ARG A 154 -2.12 -2.89 12.28
N PHE A 155 -0.89 -3.36 12.08
CA PHE A 155 -0.60 -4.41 11.11
C PHE A 155 -1.30 -5.72 11.47
N ILE A 156 -1.24 -6.17 12.73
CA ILE A 156 -1.91 -7.40 13.16
C ILE A 156 -3.42 -7.28 12.94
N GLN A 157 -4.03 -6.17 13.32
CA GLN A 157 -5.47 -5.93 13.12
C GLN A 157 -5.85 -5.97 11.65
N MET A 158 -5.14 -5.23 10.82
CA MET A 158 -5.44 -5.10 9.39
C MET A 158 -5.21 -6.42 8.64
N TYR A 159 -4.10 -7.11 8.94
CA TYR A 159 -3.83 -8.43 8.36
C TYR A 159 -4.89 -9.46 8.77
N SER A 160 -5.27 -9.47 10.02
CA SER A 160 -6.31 -10.38 10.52
C SER A 160 -7.67 -10.13 9.89
N ASP A 161 -8.06 -8.87 9.75
CA ASP A 161 -9.35 -8.48 9.15
C ASP A 161 -9.37 -8.74 7.64
N VAL A 162 -8.36 -8.27 6.92
CA VAL A 162 -8.33 -8.26 5.45
C VAL A 162 -7.85 -9.59 4.86
N VAL A 163 -6.76 -10.14 5.40
CA VAL A 163 -6.16 -11.36 4.83
C VAL A 163 -6.85 -12.62 5.31
N MET A 164 -7.21 -12.65 6.61
CA MET A 164 -7.75 -13.82 7.27
C MET A 164 -9.26 -13.73 7.55
N GLU A 165 -9.89 -12.60 7.23
CA GLU A 165 -11.34 -12.39 7.36
C GLU A 165 -11.89 -12.60 8.79
N VAL A 166 -11.05 -12.33 9.81
CA VAL A 166 -11.43 -12.49 11.24
C VAL A 166 -12.47 -11.44 11.66
N GLY A 167 -12.47 -10.28 11.03
CA GLY A 167 -13.37 -9.17 11.35
C GLY A 167 -12.81 -8.24 12.43
N LYS A 168 -12.66 -6.95 12.07
CA LYS A 168 -12.01 -5.92 12.90
C LYS A 168 -12.67 -5.69 14.26
N LYS A 169 -13.97 -5.95 14.37
CA LYS A 169 -14.75 -5.74 15.61
C LYS A 169 -14.15 -6.40 16.86
N TYR A 170 -13.52 -7.56 16.69
CA TYR A 170 -12.91 -8.27 17.81
C TYR A 170 -11.70 -7.53 18.36
N PHE A 171 -10.94 -6.90 17.49
CA PHE A 171 -9.76 -6.10 17.83
C PHE A 171 -10.16 -4.73 18.40
N GLU A 172 -11.18 -4.09 17.82
CA GLU A 172 -11.73 -2.83 18.31
C GLU A 172 -12.25 -2.95 19.75
N GLN A 173 -12.91 -4.05 20.09
CA GLN A 173 -13.34 -4.33 21.47
C GLN A 173 -12.17 -4.41 22.47
N LEU A 174 -11.04 -4.97 22.05
CA LEU A 174 -9.83 -5.01 22.89
C LEU A 174 -9.22 -3.63 23.08
N ILE A 175 -9.20 -2.79 22.04
CA ILE A 175 -8.76 -1.39 22.13
C ILE A 175 -9.66 -0.60 23.07
N ASP A 176 -10.97 -0.68 22.88
CA ASP A 176 -11.93 0.06 23.69
C ASP A 176 -11.83 -0.32 25.18
N LYS A 177 -11.72 -1.60 25.47
CA LYS A 177 -11.48 -2.10 26.82
C LYS A 177 -10.19 -1.53 27.42
N MET A 178 -9.09 -1.51 26.66
CA MET A 178 -7.83 -0.94 27.12
C MET A 178 -7.95 0.56 27.40
N LYS A 179 -8.65 1.30 26.53
CA LYS A 179 -8.92 2.73 26.73
C LYS A 179 -9.75 2.99 28.01
N GLU A 180 -10.78 2.19 28.24
CA GLU A 180 -11.58 2.26 29.47
C GLU A 180 -10.74 1.99 30.72
N GLU A 181 -9.92 0.94 30.72
CA GLU A 181 -9.03 0.60 31.85
C GLU A 181 -7.99 1.69 32.14
N LYS A 182 -7.55 2.42 31.12
CA LYS A 182 -6.55 3.51 31.23
C LYS A 182 -7.18 4.88 31.44
N GLY A 183 -8.49 5.03 31.25
CA GLY A 183 -9.20 6.30 31.36
C GLY A 183 -8.85 7.30 30.25
N VAL A 184 -8.51 6.80 29.04
CA VAL A 184 -8.17 7.59 27.86
C VAL A 184 -9.25 7.48 26.78
N HIS A 185 -9.30 8.45 25.87
CA HIS A 185 -10.31 8.50 24.82
C HIS A 185 -9.78 8.13 23.43
N PHE A 186 -8.52 8.44 23.15
CA PHE A 186 -7.92 8.24 21.85
C PHE A 186 -6.77 7.24 21.89
N ASP A 187 -6.59 6.47 20.81
CA ASP A 187 -5.50 5.51 20.67
C ASP A 187 -4.12 6.17 20.84
N VAL A 188 -3.99 7.45 20.43
CA VAL A 188 -2.74 8.20 20.55
C VAL A 188 -2.30 8.47 22.01
N GLU A 189 -3.22 8.32 22.96
CA GLU A 189 -2.95 8.49 24.40
C GLU A 189 -2.41 7.22 25.06
N LEU A 190 -2.51 6.06 24.38
CA LEU A 190 -1.93 4.80 24.85
C LEU A 190 -0.39 4.84 24.74
N ASN A 191 0.29 4.38 25.78
CA ASN A 191 1.74 4.31 25.79
C ASN A 191 2.29 3.05 25.11
N ALA A 192 3.62 2.92 25.03
CA ALA A 192 4.29 1.81 24.36
C ALA A 192 3.96 0.44 24.99
N ASP A 193 3.88 0.36 26.33
CA ASP A 193 3.57 -0.89 27.04
C ASP A 193 2.11 -1.31 26.83
N ASP A 194 1.19 -0.35 26.78
CA ASP A 194 -0.21 -0.58 26.47
C ASP A 194 -0.37 -1.15 25.06
N LEU A 195 0.31 -0.56 24.07
CA LEU A 195 0.28 -1.00 22.67
C LEU A 195 0.96 -2.37 22.48
N LYS A 196 2.04 -2.63 23.21
CA LYS A 196 2.66 -3.97 23.25
C LYS A 196 1.71 -5.02 23.82
N THR A 197 0.99 -4.66 24.88
CA THR A 197 -0.02 -5.54 25.49
C THR A 197 -1.16 -5.81 24.51
N LEU A 198 -1.67 -4.77 23.82
CA LEU A 198 -2.67 -4.92 22.78
C LEU A 198 -2.19 -5.80 21.62
N ALA A 199 -0.96 -5.61 21.13
CA ALA A 199 -0.41 -6.46 20.08
C ALA A 199 -0.40 -7.95 20.47
N ASN A 200 -0.05 -8.26 21.71
CA ASN A 200 -0.09 -9.63 22.24
C ASN A 200 -1.52 -10.16 22.38
N GLN A 201 -2.47 -9.34 22.82
CA GLN A 201 -3.88 -9.71 22.88
C GLN A 201 -4.44 -9.95 21.48
N PHE A 202 -4.05 -9.15 20.48
CA PHE A 202 -4.45 -9.33 19.08
C PHE A 202 -3.93 -10.64 18.51
N LYS A 203 -2.67 -11.01 18.78
CA LYS A 203 -2.14 -12.32 18.35
C LYS A 203 -2.87 -13.48 19.03
N ALA A 204 -3.24 -13.34 20.30
CA ALA A 204 -4.03 -14.35 20.99
C ALA A 204 -5.44 -14.48 20.39
N GLU A 205 -6.09 -13.35 20.08
CA GLU A 205 -7.39 -13.34 19.40
C GLU A 205 -7.30 -13.96 17.99
N TYR A 206 -6.28 -13.59 17.20
CA TYR A 206 -5.99 -14.22 15.92
C TYR A 206 -5.88 -15.73 16.06
N LYS A 207 -5.04 -16.21 16.98
CA LYS A 207 -4.85 -17.65 17.23
C LYS A 207 -6.13 -18.35 17.65
N SER A 208 -6.97 -17.70 18.45
CA SER A 208 -8.27 -18.26 18.87
C SER A 208 -9.24 -18.45 17.72
N LYS A 209 -9.19 -17.59 16.69
CA LYS A 209 -10.09 -17.63 15.51
C LYS A 209 -9.55 -18.51 14.39
N ILE A 210 -8.24 -18.49 14.17
CA ILE A 210 -7.60 -19.14 13.02
C ILE A 210 -7.04 -20.53 13.40
N GLY A 211 -6.69 -20.75 14.67
CA GLY A 211 -6.07 -21.99 15.15
C GLY A 211 -4.57 -22.08 14.88
N ALA A 212 -3.94 -21.02 14.36
CA ALA A 212 -2.51 -20.92 14.09
C ALA A 212 -1.93 -19.63 14.63
N ASP A 213 -0.62 -19.58 14.82
CA ASP A 213 0.07 -18.35 15.23
C ASP A 213 0.05 -17.29 14.12
N PHE A 214 0.11 -16.00 14.51
CA PHE A 214 0.20 -14.90 13.56
C PHE A 214 1.50 -15.01 12.74
N PRO A 215 1.49 -14.88 11.41
CA PRO A 215 2.66 -15.07 10.57
C PRO A 215 3.75 -14.05 10.85
N THR A 216 4.97 -14.53 11.11
CA THR A 216 6.16 -13.71 11.38
C THR A 216 7.12 -13.64 10.20
N ASP A 217 6.97 -14.54 9.20
CA ASP A 217 7.75 -14.50 7.97
C ASP A 217 7.22 -13.39 7.03
N PRO A 218 8.03 -12.36 6.72
CA PRO A 218 7.64 -11.27 5.84
C PRO A 218 7.19 -11.72 4.45
N LYS A 219 7.77 -12.78 3.89
CA LYS A 219 7.37 -13.31 2.58
C LYS A 219 5.98 -13.93 2.64
N GLU A 220 5.68 -14.69 3.67
CA GLU A 220 4.35 -15.24 3.91
C GLU A 220 3.32 -14.11 4.06
N GLN A 221 3.65 -13.08 4.84
CA GLN A 221 2.82 -11.89 4.99
C GLN A 221 2.53 -11.22 3.65
N LEU A 222 3.57 -11.00 2.83
CA LEU A 222 3.46 -10.33 1.52
C LEU A 222 2.56 -11.12 0.56
N ILE A 223 2.79 -12.43 0.43
CA ILE A 223 2.01 -13.26 -0.47
C ILE A 223 0.56 -13.38 0.00
N GLY A 224 0.33 -13.49 1.30
CA GLY A 224 -0.99 -13.47 1.90
C GLY A 224 -1.74 -12.17 1.57
N ALA A 225 -1.08 -11.03 1.70
CA ALA A 225 -1.64 -9.71 1.38
C ALA A 225 -1.94 -9.54 -0.12
N ILE A 226 -1.06 -9.96 -1.01
CA ILE A 226 -1.28 -9.92 -2.47
C ILE A 226 -2.49 -10.77 -2.84
N LYS A 227 -2.58 -12.00 -2.33
CA LYS A 227 -3.74 -12.89 -2.54
C LYS A 227 -5.03 -12.25 -2.01
N ALA A 228 -5.00 -11.59 -0.85
CA ALA A 228 -6.16 -10.90 -0.29
C ALA A 228 -6.64 -9.76 -1.19
N VAL A 229 -5.72 -8.93 -1.71
CA VAL A 229 -6.08 -7.86 -2.66
C VAL A 229 -6.65 -8.44 -3.95
N PHE A 230 -6.09 -9.53 -4.50
CA PHE A 230 -6.70 -10.19 -5.65
C PHE A 230 -8.10 -10.72 -5.34
N ARG A 231 -8.31 -11.36 -4.18
CA ARG A 231 -9.63 -11.84 -3.74
C ARG A 231 -10.64 -10.71 -3.58
N SER A 232 -10.19 -9.54 -3.13
CA SER A 232 -11.08 -8.40 -2.91
C SER A 232 -11.76 -7.91 -4.21
N TRP A 233 -11.19 -8.23 -5.40
CA TRP A 233 -11.85 -8.01 -6.68
C TRP A 233 -13.19 -8.74 -6.79
N ASP A 234 -13.32 -9.89 -6.16
CA ASP A 234 -14.52 -10.75 -6.22
C ASP A 234 -15.38 -10.70 -4.94
N ASN A 235 -15.13 -9.74 -4.05
CA ASN A 235 -15.95 -9.61 -2.85
C ASN A 235 -17.36 -9.06 -3.19
N PRO A 236 -18.39 -9.31 -2.36
CA PRO A 236 -19.77 -8.93 -2.65
C PRO A 236 -19.96 -7.43 -2.91
N ARG A 237 -19.30 -6.55 -2.15
CA ARG A 237 -19.39 -5.09 -2.32
C ARG A 237 -18.77 -4.64 -3.64
N ALA A 238 -17.62 -5.21 -4.02
CA ALA A 238 -16.97 -4.92 -5.30
C ALA A 238 -17.80 -5.43 -6.49
N ASN A 239 -18.43 -6.60 -6.36
CA ASN A 239 -19.32 -7.16 -7.39
C ASN A 239 -20.53 -6.27 -7.65
N VAL A 240 -21.18 -5.76 -6.59
CA VAL A 240 -22.30 -4.81 -6.70
C VAL A 240 -21.83 -3.52 -7.36
N TYR A 241 -20.73 -2.92 -6.87
CA TYR A 241 -20.21 -1.67 -7.42
C TYR A 241 -19.86 -1.80 -8.91
N ARG A 242 -19.18 -2.88 -9.30
CA ARG A 242 -18.82 -3.10 -10.70
C ARG A 242 -20.06 -3.23 -11.61
N ARG A 243 -21.06 -3.98 -11.15
CA ARG A 243 -22.33 -4.11 -11.90
C ARG A 243 -23.01 -2.76 -12.09
N ASP A 244 -23.08 -1.96 -11.03
CA ASP A 244 -23.78 -0.67 -11.04
C ASP A 244 -23.02 0.43 -11.81
N ASN A 245 -21.72 0.22 -12.09
CA ASN A 245 -20.86 1.13 -12.85
C ASN A 245 -20.35 0.54 -14.17
N ASP A 246 -20.95 -0.54 -14.68
CA ASP A 246 -20.59 -1.21 -15.93
C ASP A 246 -19.10 -1.57 -16.06
N ILE A 247 -18.46 -1.95 -14.96
CA ILE A 247 -17.04 -2.34 -14.91
C ILE A 247 -16.93 -3.86 -15.16
N PRO A 248 -16.30 -4.29 -16.29
CA PRO A 248 -16.19 -5.71 -16.63
C PRO A 248 -15.36 -6.49 -15.58
N TYR A 249 -15.84 -7.68 -15.23
CA TYR A 249 -15.11 -8.58 -14.34
C TYR A 249 -13.72 -8.94 -14.88
N SER A 250 -13.58 -9.10 -16.19
CA SER A 250 -12.33 -9.45 -16.88
C SER A 250 -11.21 -8.41 -16.75
N TRP A 251 -11.52 -7.21 -16.24
CA TRP A 251 -10.49 -6.19 -16.06
C TRP A 251 -9.51 -6.51 -14.95
N GLY A 252 -9.93 -7.24 -13.92
CA GLY A 252 -9.12 -7.52 -12.75
C GLY A 252 -8.70 -6.26 -11.99
N THR A 253 -7.87 -6.44 -10.98
CA THR A 253 -7.20 -5.35 -10.25
C THR A 253 -5.70 -5.52 -10.29
N ALA A 254 -4.96 -4.43 -10.40
CA ALA A 254 -3.53 -4.43 -10.12
C ALA A 254 -3.29 -4.39 -8.60
N VAL A 255 -2.09 -4.79 -8.19
CA VAL A 255 -1.62 -4.68 -6.81
C VAL A 255 -0.38 -3.82 -6.77
N ASN A 256 -0.40 -2.75 -5.98
CA ASN A 256 0.77 -1.89 -5.75
C ASN A 256 1.44 -2.29 -4.44
N VAL A 257 2.70 -2.66 -4.51
CA VAL A 257 3.58 -2.89 -3.37
C VAL A 257 4.52 -1.70 -3.27
N GLN A 258 4.45 -0.95 -2.16
CA GLN A 258 5.15 0.31 -2.03
C GLN A 258 5.79 0.45 -0.65
N MET A 259 7.00 1.00 -0.60
CA MET A 259 7.68 1.33 0.66
C MET A 259 6.79 2.25 1.51
N MET A 260 6.70 1.97 2.79
CA MET A 260 5.99 2.81 3.75
C MET A 260 6.70 4.16 3.93
N ALA A 261 5.88 5.22 4.01
CA ALA A 261 6.24 6.52 4.55
C ALA A 261 5.36 6.77 5.79
N PHE A 262 5.95 7.25 6.87
CA PHE A 262 5.30 7.30 8.17
C PHE A 262 5.03 8.73 8.62
N GLY A 263 3.79 9.19 8.47
CA GLY A 263 3.33 10.48 8.99
C GLY A 263 3.01 10.47 10.50
N ASN A 264 3.23 9.33 11.17
CA ASN A 264 2.92 9.11 12.58
C ASN A 264 4.15 8.83 13.47
N MET A 265 5.34 9.24 13.02
CA MET A 265 6.56 9.05 13.83
C MET A 265 6.70 10.07 14.96
N GLY A 266 6.04 11.21 14.84
CA GLY A 266 6.09 12.29 15.82
C GLY A 266 5.27 13.50 15.37
N ASP A 267 5.30 14.57 16.15
CA ASP A 267 4.56 15.82 15.87
C ASP A 267 5.17 16.64 14.72
N ASP A 268 6.38 16.29 14.30
CA ASP A 268 7.09 16.80 13.13
C ASP A 268 6.78 16.07 11.84
N CYS A 269 5.90 15.05 11.92
CA CYS A 269 5.42 14.28 10.80
C CYS A 269 3.91 14.48 10.62
N GLY A 270 3.40 14.17 9.44
CA GLY A 270 1.98 14.28 9.17
C GLY A 270 1.56 13.62 7.87
N THR A 271 0.25 13.57 7.66
CA THR A 271 -0.35 13.07 6.42
C THR A 271 -1.58 13.88 6.07
N GLY A 272 -1.91 13.98 4.79
CA GLY A 272 -3.07 14.75 4.36
C GLY A 272 -3.53 14.40 2.95
N VAL A 273 -4.63 15.05 2.61
CA VAL A 273 -5.24 15.00 1.29
C VAL A 273 -5.46 16.41 0.79
N ALA A 274 -5.26 16.65 -0.49
CA ALA A 274 -5.46 17.99 -1.07
C ALA A 274 -5.83 17.94 -2.54
N PHE A 275 -6.59 18.97 -2.94
CA PHE A 275 -6.92 19.28 -4.33
C PHE A 275 -6.14 20.52 -4.75
N THR A 276 -5.55 20.51 -5.95
CA THR A 276 -4.83 21.68 -6.49
C THR A 276 -5.74 22.87 -6.78
N ARG A 277 -7.05 22.62 -6.87
CA ARG A 277 -8.10 23.63 -7.03
C ARG A 277 -9.26 23.33 -6.10
N ASP A 278 -10.07 24.35 -5.82
CA ASP A 278 -11.35 24.15 -5.17
C ASP A 278 -12.24 23.23 -6.05
N PRO A 279 -12.59 22.02 -5.58
CA PRO A 279 -13.34 21.05 -6.38
C PRO A 279 -14.79 21.50 -6.67
N ALA A 280 -15.32 22.45 -5.90
CA ALA A 280 -16.69 22.95 -6.10
C ALA A 280 -16.76 24.09 -7.12
N THR A 281 -15.73 24.95 -7.18
CA THR A 281 -15.75 26.17 -7.97
C THR A 281 -14.75 26.17 -9.14
N GLY A 282 -13.72 25.31 -9.09
CA GLY A 282 -12.59 25.30 -10.03
C GLY A 282 -11.57 26.43 -9.80
N GLU A 283 -11.77 27.26 -8.77
CA GLU A 283 -10.85 28.33 -8.42
C GLU A 283 -9.46 27.75 -8.12
N LYS A 284 -8.41 28.41 -8.63
CA LYS A 284 -7.02 28.00 -8.38
C LYS A 284 -6.62 28.34 -6.95
N LYS A 285 -7.08 27.54 -6.03
CA LYS A 285 -6.82 27.63 -4.60
C LYS A 285 -6.61 26.22 -4.06
N LEU A 286 -5.47 25.98 -3.41
CA LEU A 286 -5.19 24.72 -2.76
C LEU A 286 -6.21 24.46 -1.66
N MET A 287 -6.91 23.33 -1.75
CA MET A 287 -7.93 22.90 -0.79
C MET A 287 -7.54 21.55 -0.24
N GLY A 288 -7.69 21.34 1.05
CA GLY A 288 -7.38 20.06 1.66
C GLY A 288 -7.22 20.13 3.15
N GLU A 289 -6.87 18.99 3.71
CA GLU A 289 -6.80 18.77 5.15
C GLU A 289 -5.59 17.88 5.48
N PHE A 290 -5.02 18.06 6.66
CA PHE A 290 -3.92 17.22 7.15
C PHE A 290 -4.02 16.99 8.66
N LEU A 291 -3.38 15.92 9.11
CA LEU A 291 -3.18 15.61 10.53
C LEU A 291 -1.68 15.48 10.81
N THR A 292 -1.24 16.02 11.93
CA THR A 292 0.08 15.71 12.49
C THR A 292 0.05 14.38 13.22
N ASN A 293 1.18 13.69 13.24
CA ASN A 293 1.33 12.40 13.94
C ASN A 293 0.20 11.42 13.59
N ALA A 294 0.03 11.14 12.28
CA ALA A 294 -1.06 10.33 11.76
C ALA A 294 -0.65 9.53 10.52
N GLN A 295 -1.28 8.38 10.33
CA GLN A 295 -1.25 7.64 9.07
C GLN A 295 -2.40 8.08 8.15
N GLY A 296 -2.31 7.77 6.84
CA GLY A 296 -3.30 8.19 5.85
C GLY A 296 -4.74 7.78 6.19
N GLU A 297 -4.91 6.61 6.80
CA GLU A 297 -6.22 6.12 7.24
C GLU A 297 -6.85 6.99 8.34
N ASP A 298 -6.04 7.64 9.19
CA ASP A 298 -6.55 8.47 10.29
C ASP A 298 -7.23 9.75 9.79
N VAL A 299 -6.80 10.27 8.62
CA VAL A 299 -7.41 11.46 8.00
C VAL A 299 -8.85 11.19 7.55
N VAL A 300 -9.08 10.01 6.98
CA VAL A 300 -10.40 9.63 6.44
C VAL A 300 -11.30 8.98 7.47
N ALA A 301 -10.75 8.48 8.57
CA ALA A 301 -11.52 7.82 9.63
C ALA A 301 -12.40 8.80 10.45
N GLY A 302 -12.09 10.11 10.43
CA GLY A 302 -12.86 11.13 11.12
C GLY A 302 -12.78 11.07 12.66
N VAL A 303 -11.83 10.33 13.22
CA VAL A 303 -11.64 10.19 14.69
C VAL A 303 -11.02 11.45 15.27
N ARG A 304 -10.16 12.12 14.51
CA ARG A 304 -9.52 13.39 14.87
C ARG A 304 -9.96 14.46 13.88
N THR A 305 -10.13 15.70 14.36
CA THR A 305 -10.43 16.84 13.46
C THR A 305 -9.18 17.25 12.71
N PRO A 306 -9.16 17.13 11.37
CA PRO A 306 -8.01 17.54 10.58
C PRO A 306 -7.89 19.08 10.53
N MET A 307 -6.65 19.54 10.29
CA MET A 307 -6.35 20.95 10.09
C MET A 307 -6.48 21.32 8.61
N PRO A 308 -6.97 22.52 8.28
CA PRO A 308 -6.95 23.01 6.91
C PRO A 308 -5.54 23.05 6.33
N ILE A 309 -5.38 22.69 5.05
CA ILE A 309 -4.07 22.62 4.36
C ILE A 309 -3.28 23.94 4.44
N ALA A 310 -3.96 25.10 4.54
CA ALA A 310 -3.30 26.39 4.68
C ALA A 310 -2.46 26.51 5.97
N GLN A 311 -2.80 25.79 7.02
CA GLN A 311 -2.03 25.79 8.27
C GLN A 311 -0.75 24.95 8.17
N MET A 312 -0.58 24.16 7.11
CA MET A 312 0.65 23.41 6.85
C MET A 312 1.84 24.34 6.61
N GLU A 313 1.62 25.53 6.06
CA GLU A 313 2.69 26.52 5.85
C GLU A 313 3.37 26.95 7.16
N GLU A 314 2.60 27.09 8.23
CA GLU A 314 3.13 27.43 9.56
C GLU A 314 3.77 26.22 10.25
N LYS A 315 3.16 25.05 10.09
CA LYS A 315 3.56 23.83 10.80
C LYS A 315 4.78 23.16 10.16
N PHE A 316 4.81 23.09 8.82
CA PHE A 316 5.80 22.42 7.99
C PHE A 316 6.20 23.28 6.78
N PRO A 317 6.87 24.42 6.96
CA PRO A 317 7.09 25.43 5.91
C PRO A 317 7.86 24.87 4.70
N GLU A 318 8.89 24.05 4.93
CA GLU A 318 9.68 23.44 3.86
C GLU A 318 8.87 22.39 3.09
N ALA A 319 8.14 21.53 3.81
CA ALA A 319 7.29 20.51 3.20
C ALA A 319 6.13 21.16 2.44
N PHE A 320 5.53 22.24 2.95
CA PHE A 320 4.48 22.98 2.25
C PHE A 320 4.98 23.58 0.94
N LYS A 321 6.18 24.15 0.94
CA LYS A 321 6.79 24.66 -0.28
C LYS A 321 7.04 23.55 -1.30
N GLN A 322 7.62 22.42 -0.90
CA GLN A 322 7.80 21.25 -1.78
C GLN A 322 6.45 20.75 -2.31
N PHE A 323 5.46 20.68 -1.46
CA PHE A 323 4.13 20.21 -1.83
C PHE A 323 3.47 21.13 -2.87
N THR A 324 3.56 22.45 -2.72
CA THR A 324 3.03 23.41 -3.70
C THR A 324 3.78 23.34 -5.02
N ASP A 325 5.08 23.10 -5.02
CA ASP A 325 5.85 22.85 -6.25
C ASP A 325 5.40 21.55 -6.94
N VAL A 326 5.16 20.49 -6.21
CA VAL A 326 4.60 19.22 -6.73
C VAL A 326 3.20 19.43 -7.33
N CYS A 327 2.32 20.16 -6.64
CA CYS A 327 1.00 20.52 -7.13
C CYS A 327 1.07 21.19 -8.51
N LYS A 328 1.98 22.15 -8.66
CA LYS A 328 2.18 22.86 -9.93
C LYS A 328 2.68 21.94 -11.03
N ILE A 329 3.68 21.10 -10.74
CA ILE A 329 4.23 20.14 -11.72
C ILE A 329 3.14 19.21 -12.23
N LEU A 330 2.34 18.64 -11.31
CA LEU A 330 1.29 17.70 -11.68
C LEU A 330 0.14 18.35 -12.45
N GLU A 331 -0.32 19.54 -12.02
CA GLU A 331 -1.39 20.25 -12.73
C GLU A 331 -0.95 20.68 -14.14
N ASP A 332 0.30 21.16 -14.28
CA ASP A 332 0.87 21.53 -15.57
C ASP A 332 1.04 20.31 -16.50
N HIS A 333 1.44 19.14 -15.93
CA HIS A 333 1.64 17.90 -16.68
C HIS A 333 0.32 17.27 -17.15
N TYR A 334 -0.65 17.11 -16.24
CA TYR A 334 -1.94 16.48 -16.56
C TYR A 334 -2.94 17.45 -17.19
N ARG A 335 -2.69 18.77 -17.10
CA ARG A 335 -3.58 19.86 -17.56
C ARG A 335 -4.97 19.77 -16.97
N ASP A 336 -5.06 19.30 -15.76
CA ASP A 336 -6.30 19.14 -15.00
C ASP A 336 -6.03 19.28 -13.51
N MET A 337 -7.07 19.55 -12.73
CA MET A 337 -7.05 19.55 -11.28
C MET A 337 -6.58 18.17 -10.76
N GLN A 338 -5.79 18.18 -9.70
CA GLN A 338 -5.26 16.96 -9.09
C GLN A 338 -5.83 16.77 -7.69
N ASP A 339 -6.17 15.51 -7.39
CA ASP A 339 -6.48 14.97 -6.07
C ASP A 339 -5.27 14.17 -5.58
N MET A 340 -4.72 14.54 -4.44
CA MET A 340 -3.45 14.02 -3.96
C MET A 340 -3.51 13.61 -2.50
N GLU A 341 -2.86 12.48 -2.21
CA GLU A 341 -2.51 12.06 -0.86
C GLU A 341 -1.02 12.34 -0.63
N PHE A 342 -0.64 12.85 0.53
CA PHE A 342 0.75 13.12 0.86
C PHE A 342 1.10 12.74 2.29
N THR A 343 2.39 12.49 2.52
CA THR A 343 2.96 12.24 3.85
C THR A 343 4.19 13.11 4.03
N VAL A 344 4.30 13.74 5.19
CA VAL A 344 5.47 14.50 5.66
C VAL A 344 6.17 13.66 6.71
N CYS A 345 7.48 13.41 6.52
CA CYS A 345 8.33 12.66 7.45
C CYS A 345 9.79 13.12 7.36
#